data_e57b072c8220e52a9624e3182314493a
#
_entry.id   e57b072c8220e52a9624e3182314493a
#
_cell.length_a   1.000
_cell.length_b   1.000
_cell.length_c   1.000
_cell.angle_alpha   90.00
_cell.angle_beta   90.00
_cell.angle_gamma   90.00
#
_symmetry.space_group_name_H-M   'P 1'
#
loop_
_entity.id
_entity.type
_entity.pdbx_description
1 polymer ?
#
loop_
_entity_poly.entity_id
_entity_poly.type
_entity_poly.pdbx_seq_one_letter_code
_entity_poly.pdbx_strand_id
1 'polypeptide(L)'
;MKKILFTIALALLTGSVMAQTPEEKAAAKAAKAALKEATKQANKKLSDGMACATEVQTLYQAIQMEQQKGESSNDKLIAENEAKIQTVSLEGIELLTEALSTEYIKDSKKFQAYKALDDMATMILNSELVKASKKEPYDRASLASSIFAITDACHGQLTYGKEADQMQNVILQAVKLKFPKTHAYYAYLCQFCIEAKDMDGAEKALDAYVNFPVKYPEVADNELIKNPEYPASQFAFNIFFTAYNEKNYELMNKYYDLALQFDNKDSHNFVLRAKPQMYKDQGKTEEWIAAMKEMIALSPDNEVGEIGMQQLMSHYNKIGNEAIDAYTKELVEKYPNNRVANYCRGFAFYAKNDFNNAITFFQKSVDIDPNYADGVYNCAYCYYQNALEKARAISGKKMKSPAAIKAAEEEVKSLFAKAAPYFERYRELETKDPSKWAAPLKVIYNNTGEKEKAAEMDAYLN
;
A
#
# COMPACT_ATOMS: atom_id res chain seq x y z
N MET A 1 29.16 -5.01 24.11
CA MET A 1 29.89 -6.23 24.43
C MET A 1 30.22 -7.10 23.21
N LYS A 2 29.23 -7.46 22.31
CA LYS A 2 29.51 -8.30 21.11
C LYS A 2 30.61 -7.76 20.18
N LYS A 3 30.65 -6.44 19.90
CA LYS A 3 31.67 -5.82 19.03
C LYS A 3 33.07 -5.84 19.64
N ILE A 4 33.20 -5.74 20.96
CA ILE A 4 34.51 -5.76 21.68
C ILE A 4 35.07 -7.19 21.70
N LEU A 5 34.25 -8.20 21.88
CA LEU A 5 34.64 -9.61 21.80
C LEU A 5 35.09 -10.01 20.40
N PHE A 6 34.45 -9.51 19.34
CA PHE A 6 34.84 -9.75 17.95
C PHE A 6 36.19 -9.12 17.59
N THR A 7 36.45 -7.89 18.07
CA THR A 7 37.75 -7.20 17.86
C THR A 7 38.89 -7.89 18.57
N ILE A 8 38.67 -8.42 19.76
CA ILE A 8 39.67 -9.20 20.52
C ILE A 8 39.95 -10.57 19.88
N ALA A 9 38.93 -11.26 19.37
CA ALA A 9 39.07 -12.51 18.65
C ALA A 9 39.84 -12.35 17.32
N LEU A 10 39.61 -11.24 16.58
CA LEU A 10 40.34 -10.93 15.36
C LEU A 10 41.82 -10.60 15.61
N ALA A 11 42.12 -9.91 16.70
CA ALA A 11 43.53 -9.62 17.12
C ALA A 11 44.33 -10.89 17.51
N LEU A 12 43.66 -11.90 18.01
CA LEU A 12 44.25 -13.19 18.35
C LEU A 12 44.54 -14.06 17.11
N LEU A 13 43.81 -13.87 16.02
CA LEU A 13 43.98 -14.59 14.75
C LEU A 13 45.10 -14.04 13.87
N THR A 14 45.51 -12.78 14.08
CA THR A 14 46.52 -12.09 13.25
C THR A 14 47.96 -12.22 13.73
N GLY A 15 48.21 -12.95 14.79
CA GLY A 15 49.59 -13.40 15.16
C GLY A 15 50.61 -12.31 15.49
N SER A 16 50.20 -11.07 15.80
CA SER A 16 51.13 -10.02 16.22
C SER A 16 51.49 -10.16 17.70
N VAL A 17 52.68 -10.69 17.99
CA VAL A 17 53.27 -10.77 19.32
C VAL A 17 53.69 -9.37 19.76
N MET A 18 52.78 -8.60 20.30
CA MET A 18 53.09 -7.48 21.18
C MET A 18 52.91 -7.88 22.62
N ALA A 19 53.75 -7.35 23.53
CA ALA A 19 53.70 -7.71 24.95
C ALA A 19 52.32 -7.31 25.53
N GLN A 20 51.45 -8.31 25.78
CA GLN A 20 50.12 -8.12 26.35
C GLN A 20 50.20 -7.83 27.84
N THR A 21 49.46 -6.84 28.31
CA THR A 21 49.30 -6.56 29.74
C THR A 21 48.62 -7.74 30.47
N PRO A 22 48.80 -7.89 31.80
CA PRO A 22 48.11 -8.90 32.57
C PRO A 22 46.58 -8.90 32.38
N GLU A 23 45.97 -7.73 32.20
CA GLU A 23 44.54 -7.53 31.95
C GLU A 23 44.11 -8.06 30.57
N GLU A 24 44.94 -7.81 29.53
CA GLU A 24 44.71 -8.33 28.17
C GLU A 24 44.80 -9.86 28.14
N LYS A 25 45.73 -10.47 28.89
CA LYS A 25 45.83 -11.91 29.01
C LYS A 25 44.63 -12.52 29.74
N ALA A 26 44.13 -11.85 30.77
CA ALA A 26 42.95 -12.30 31.50
C ALA A 26 41.69 -12.21 30.61
N ALA A 27 41.51 -11.12 29.86
CA ALA A 27 40.42 -10.92 28.90
C ALA A 27 40.46 -11.97 27.77
N ALA A 28 41.62 -12.25 27.21
CA ALA A 28 41.81 -13.31 26.19
C ALA A 28 41.49 -14.71 26.72
N LYS A 29 41.86 -15.03 27.95
CA LYS A 29 41.51 -16.30 28.62
C LYS A 29 40.00 -16.42 28.82
N ALA A 30 39.33 -15.33 29.26
CA ALA A 30 37.90 -15.30 29.44
C ALA A 30 37.15 -15.45 28.12
N ALA A 31 37.58 -14.75 27.06
CA ALA A 31 37.01 -14.86 25.71
C ALA A 31 37.15 -16.30 25.15
N LYS A 32 38.29 -16.93 25.33
CA LYS A 32 38.52 -18.33 24.92
C LYS A 32 37.64 -19.33 25.70
N ALA A 33 37.39 -19.08 26.98
CA ALA A 33 36.50 -19.91 27.79
C ALA A 33 35.02 -19.71 27.34
N ALA A 34 34.60 -18.48 27.08
CA ALA A 34 33.28 -18.18 26.56
C ALA A 34 33.04 -18.82 25.18
N LEU A 35 34.01 -18.72 24.26
CA LEU A 35 33.94 -19.36 22.94
C LEU A 35 33.81 -20.89 23.05
N LYS A 36 34.60 -21.53 23.94
CA LYS A 36 34.52 -22.96 24.19
C LYS A 36 33.15 -23.39 24.71
N GLU A 37 32.55 -22.60 25.60
CA GLU A 37 31.22 -22.88 26.14
C GLU A 37 30.13 -22.66 25.07
N ALA A 38 30.20 -21.59 24.31
CA ALA A 38 29.28 -21.34 23.19
C ALA A 38 29.32 -22.46 22.14
N THR A 39 30.53 -22.92 21.78
CA THR A 39 30.73 -24.07 20.86
C THR A 39 30.14 -25.36 21.43
N LYS A 40 30.30 -25.60 22.74
CA LYS A 40 29.72 -26.77 23.40
C LYS A 40 28.20 -26.73 23.39
N GLN A 41 27.59 -25.55 23.68
CA GLN A 41 26.15 -25.37 23.67
C GLN A 41 25.56 -25.52 22.27
N ALA A 42 26.17 -24.94 21.23
CA ALA A 42 25.75 -25.11 19.85
C ALA A 42 25.81 -26.59 19.40
N ASN A 43 26.88 -27.31 19.71
CA ASN A 43 26.99 -28.74 19.39
C ASN A 43 25.99 -29.59 20.18
N LYS A 44 25.64 -29.20 21.41
CA LYS A 44 24.60 -29.90 22.19
C LYS A 44 23.23 -29.71 21.50
N LYS A 45 22.84 -28.47 21.16
CA LYS A 45 21.58 -28.19 20.44
C LYS A 45 21.52 -28.94 19.11
N LEU A 46 22.63 -28.98 18.36
CA LEU A 46 22.72 -29.78 17.15
C LEU A 46 22.43 -31.26 17.40
N SER A 47 23.06 -31.85 18.42
CA SER A 47 22.87 -33.25 18.78
C SER A 47 21.44 -33.55 19.21
N ASP A 48 20.85 -32.68 20.05
CA ASP A 48 19.50 -32.85 20.57
C ASP A 48 18.48 -32.68 19.42
N GLY A 49 18.65 -31.70 18.54
CA GLY A 49 17.79 -31.52 17.35
C GLY A 49 17.87 -32.67 16.34
N MET A 50 19.06 -33.26 16.15
CA MET A 50 19.23 -34.47 15.33
C MET A 50 18.57 -35.70 15.97
N ALA A 51 18.55 -35.78 17.31
CA ALA A 51 17.82 -36.83 18.03
C ALA A 51 16.30 -36.69 17.82
N CYS A 52 15.77 -35.48 17.86
CA CYS A 52 14.37 -35.17 17.50
C CYS A 52 14.04 -35.68 16.08
N ALA A 53 14.88 -35.39 15.09
CA ALA A 53 14.66 -35.85 13.72
C ALA A 53 14.64 -37.40 13.63
N THR A 54 15.48 -38.09 14.38
CA THR A 54 15.50 -39.56 14.45
C THR A 54 14.22 -40.10 15.09
N GLU A 55 13.73 -39.45 16.15
CA GLU A 55 12.51 -39.82 16.84
C GLU A 55 11.29 -39.62 15.92
N VAL A 56 11.22 -38.48 15.22
CA VAL A 56 10.15 -38.20 14.22
C VAL A 56 10.11 -39.27 13.13
N GLN A 57 11.26 -39.67 12.60
CA GLN A 57 11.35 -40.75 11.60
C GLN A 57 10.84 -42.07 12.14
N THR A 58 11.18 -42.41 13.39
CA THR A 58 10.72 -43.63 14.06
C THR A 58 9.21 -43.65 14.27
N LEU A 59 8.63 -42.53 14.71
CA LEU A 59 7.19 -42.38 14.91
C LEU A 59 6.46 -42.47 13.59
N TYR A 60 7.01 -41.86 12.52
CA TYR A 60 6.41 -41.92 11.19
C TYR A 60 6.38 -43.37 10.65
N GLN A 61 7.46 -44.12 10.83
CA GLN A 61 7.49 -45.54 10.47
C GLN A 61 6.47 -46.34 11.27
N ALA A 62 6.29 -46.06 12.56
CA ALA A 62 5.29 -46.74 13.40
C ALA A 62 3.86 -46.47 12.90
N ILE A 63 3.56 -45.21 12.46
CA ILE A 63 2.27 -44.91 11.83
C ILE A 63 2.07 -45.69 10.54
N GLN A 64 3.06 -45.71 9.64
CA GLN A 64 2.98 -46.46 8.39
C GLN A 64 2.73 -47.96 8.62
N MET A 65 3.42 -48.57 9.60
CA MET A 65 3.19 -49.97 9.96
C MET A 65 1.76 -50.20 10.49
N GLU A 66 1.24 -49.27 11.26
CA GLU A 66 -0.11 -49.38 11.79
C GLU A 66 -1.16 -49.25 10.69
N GLN A 67 -0.99 -48.29 9.78
CA GLN A 67 -1.89 -48.09 8.60
C GLN A 67 -1.90 -49.28 7.65
N GLN A 68 -0.77 -50.02 7.52
CA GLN A 68 -0.72 -51.26 6.70
C GLN A 68 -1.59 -52.39 7.21
N LYS A 69 -2.04 -52.35 8.47
CA LYS A 69 -2.96 -53.37 9.03
C LYS A 69 -4.39 -53.24 8.55
N GLY A 70 -4.73 -52.16 7.78
CA GLY A 70 -6.06 -51.93 7.23
C GLY A 70 -7.13 -51.78 8.32
N GLU A 71 -8.22 -52.55 8.23
CA GLU A 71 -9.34 -52.48 9.18
C GLU A 71 -8.96 -52.82 10.65
N SER A 72 -7.79 -53.41 10.87
CA SER A 72 -7.27 -53.69 12.22
C SER A 72 -6.30 -52.62 12.74
N SER A 73 -6.20 -51.50 12.05
CA SER A 73 -5.35 -50.38 12.49
C SER A 73 -5.83 -49.79 13.81
N ASN A 74 -4.89 -49.30 14.63
CA ASN A 74 -5.23 -48.62 15.87
C ASN A 74 -5.19 -47.12 15.65
N ASP A 75 -6.34 -46.52 15.27
CA ASP A 75 -6.49 -45.10 14.98
C ASP A 75 -6.09 -44.21 16.15
N LYS A 76 -6.29 -44.68 17.41
CA LYS A 76 -5.85 -43.95 18.59
C LYS A 76 -4.31 -43.83 18.66
N LEU A 77 -3.61 -44.95 18.40
CA LEU A 77 -2.14 -44.99 18.38
C LEU A 77 -1.58 -44.12 17.25
N ILE A 78 -2.23 -44.10 16.08
CA ILE A 78 -1.88 -43.22 14.96
C ILE A 78 -1.99 -41.76 15.39
N ALA A 79 -3.12 -41.34 15.96
CA ALA A 79 -3.34 -39.98 16.41
C ALA A 79 -2.37 -39.54 17.53
N GLU A 80 -2.06 -40.45 18.48
CA GLU A 80 -1.06 -40.18 19.52
C GLU A 80 0.34 -39.96 18.92
N ASN A 81 0.74 -40.79 17.93
CA ASN A 81 2.02 -40.62 17.26
C ASN A 81 2.08 -39.35 16.37
N GLU A 82 1.00 -38.98 15.69
CA GLU A 82 0.91 -37.75 14.92
C GLU A 82 1.06 -36.52 15.82
N ALA A 83 0.37 -36.49 16.96
CA ALA A 83 0.52 -35.40 17.94
C ALA A 83 1.95 -35.31 18.50
N LYS A 84 2.59 -36.49 18.74
CA LYS A 84 3.97 -36.53 19.21
C LYS A 84 4.95 -36.06 18.12
N ILE A 85 4.77 -36.45 16.87
CA ILE A 85 5.56 -35.94 15.72
C ILE A 85 5.50 -34.43 15.68
N GLN A 86 4.33 -33.81 15.83
CA GLN A 86 4.19 -32.36 15.83
C GLN A 86 5.04 -31.70 16.93
N THR A 87 4.92 -32.20 18.16
CA THR A 87 5.68 -31.66 19.31
C THR A 87 7.17 -31.79 19.14
N VAL A 88 7.63 -32.99 18.79
CA VAL A 88 9.07 -33.31 18.64
C VAL A 88 9.67 -32.57 17.44
N SER A 89 8.89 -32.42 16.34
CA SER A 89 9.36 -31.67 15.18
C SER A 89 9.56 -30.19 15.50
N LEU A 90 8.63 -29.57 16.24
CA LEU A 90 8.76 -28.15 16.63
C LEU A 90 9.98 -27.92 17.53
N GLU A 91 10.20 -28.79 18.51
CA GLU A 91 11.41 -28.75 19.36
C GLU A 91 12.68 -28.92 18.51
N GLY A 92 12.70 -29.90 17.61
CA GLY A 92 13.83 -30.13 16.71
C GLY A 92 14.12 -28.99 15.76
N ILE A 93 13.08 -28.33 15.22
CA ILE A 93 13.20 -27.13 14.39
C ILE A 93 13.87 -26.00 15.18
N GLU A 94 13.43 -25.73 16.41
CA GLU A 94 14.00 -24.68 17.26
C GLU A 94 15.48 -24.96 17.54
N LEU A 95 15.81 -26.17 18.01
CA LEU A 95 17.16 -26.59 18.36
C LEU A 95 18.13 -26.52 17.16
N LEU A 96 17.69 -27.00 15.97
CA LEU A 96 18.53 -26.97 14.77
C LEU A 96 18.70 -25.57 14.24
N THR A 97 17.64 -24.77 14.23
CA THR A 97 17.71 -23.36 13.78
C THR A 97 18.67 -22.56 14.64
N GLU A 98 18.60 -22.71 15.97
CA GLU A 98 19.52 -22.05 16.88
C GLU A 98 20.98 -22.55 16.72
N ALA A 99 21.20 -23.85 16.56
CA ALA A 99 22.51 -24.39 16.34
C ALA A 99 23.14 -23.90 15.03
N LEU A 100 22.36 -23.95 13.93
CA LEU A 100 22.81 -23.60 12.59
C LEU A 100 22.96 -22.09 12.36
N SER A 101 22.30 -21.26 13.18
CA SER A 101 22.49 -19.79 13.16
C SER A 101 23.85 -19.35 13.69
N THR A 102 24.63 -20.29 14.28
CA THR A 102 25.96 -20.02 14.82
C THR A 102 27.08 -20.47 13.87
N GLU A 103 28.23 -19.79 13.95
CA GLU A 103 29.45 -20.20 13.24
C GLU A 103 30.19 -21.41 13.90
N TYR A 104 29.66 -21.89 15.03
CA TYR A 104 30.35 -22.90 15.83
C TYR A 104 30.15 -24.35 15.37
N ILE A 105 29.22 -24.57 14.43
CA ILE A 105 28.98 -25.90 13.85
C ILE A 105 29.91 -26.11 12.66
N LYS A 106 30.61 -27.27 12.65
CA LYS A 106 31.49 -27.67 11.55
C LYS A 106 30.70 -27.88 10.26
N ASP A 107 31.20 -27.39 9.12
CA ASP A 107 30.55 -27.47 7.81
C ASP A 107 30.21 -28.91 7.41
N SER A 108 31.07 -29.89 7.77
CA SER A 108 30.80 -31.30 7.51
C SER A 108 29.54 -31.86 8.17
N LYS A 109 28.99 -31.17 9.18
CA LYS A 109 27.74 -31.57 9.86
C LYS A 109 26.54 -30.81 9.39
N LYS A 110 26.73 -29.66 8.70
CA LYS A 110 25.64 -28.74 8.35
C LYS A 110 24.66 -29.29 7.32
N PHE A 111 25.17 -30.02 6.30
CA PHE A 111 24.30 -30.58 5.27
C PHE A 111 23.21 -31.48 5.84
N GLN A 112 23.60 -32.45 6.70
CA GLN A 112 22.66 -33.38 7.32
C GLN A 112 21.72 -32.68 8.32
N ALA A 113 22.23 -31.69 9.03
CA ALA A 113 21.39 -30.89 9.93
C ALA A 113 20.34 -30.05 9.19
N TYR A 114 20.71 -29.42 8.07
CA TYR A 114 19.74 -28.72 7.22
C TYR A 114 18.73 -29.66 6.56
N LYS A 115 19.17 -30.88 6.17
CA LYS A 115 18.24 -31.90 5.69
C LYS A 115 17.23 -32.31 6.76
N ALA A 116 17.65 -32.56 7.97
CA ALA A 116 16.78 -32.90 9.09
C ALA A 116 15.80 -31.75 9.42
N LEU A 117 16.28 -30.51 9.38
CA LEU A 117 15.46 -29.32 9.56
C LEU A 117 14.37 -29.23 8.47
N ASP A 118 14.74 -29.45 7.20
CA ASP A 118 13.79 -29.46 6.07
C ASP A 118 12.72 -30.53 6.21
N ASP A 119 13.11 -31.75 6.59
CA ASP A 119 12.19 -32.88 6.74
C ASP A 119 11.14 -32.58 7.84
N MET A 120 11.57 -32.14 9.03
CA MET A 120 10.66 -31.80 10.13
C MET A 120 9.78 -30.60 9.81
N ALA A 121 10.35 -29.54 9.27
CA ALA A 121 9.60 -28.33 8.93
C ALA A 121 8.57 -28.58 7.81
N THR A 122 8.88 -29.45 6.83
CA THR A 122 7.94 -29.86 5.79
C THR A 122 6.75 -30.64 6.36
N MET A 123 6.98 -31.49 7.36
CA MET A 123 5.88 -32.21 8.03
C MET A 123 4.93 -31.26 8.75
N ILE A 124 5.46 -30.29 9.51
CA ILE A 124 4.64 -29.27 10.19
C ILE A 124 3.88 -28.42 9.17
N LEU A 125 4.56 -27.91 8.14
CA LEU A 125 3.93 -27.11 7.09
C LEU A 125 2.75 -27.84 6.48
N ASN A 126 2.93 -29.11 6.07
CA ASN A 126 1.86 -29.88 5.45
C ASN A 126 0.70 -30.13 6.41
N SER A 127 0.96 -30.44 7.69
CA SER A 127 -0.07 -30.61 8.70
C SER A 127 -0.91 -29.35 8.88
N GLU A 128 -0.28 -28.19 9.06
CA GLU A 128 -0.98 -26.93 9.30
C GLU A 128 -1.73 -26.43 8.03
N LEU A 129 -1.18 -26.65 6.83
CA LEU A 129 -1.88 -26.34 5.57
C LEU A 129 -3.11 -27.22 5.35
N VAL A 130 -3.04 -28.50 5.71
CA VAL A 130 -4.21 -29.40 5.63
C VAL A 130 -5.32 -28.93 6.56
N LYS A 131 -5.00 -28.59 7.80
CA LYS A 131 -5.96 -28.02 8.77
C LYS A 131 -6.58 -26.72 8.22
N ALA A 132 -5.76 -25.78 7.72
CA ALA A 132 -6.22 -24.53 7.14
C ALA A 132 -7.16 -24.76 5.95
N SER A 133 -6.83 -25.70 5.04
CA SER A 133 -7.66 -26.04 3.88
C SER A 133 -9.04 -26.61 4.25
N LYS A 134 -9.11 -27.34 5.36
CA LYS A 134 -10.35 -27.89 5.92
C LYS A 134 -11.10 -26.90 6.80
N LYS A 135 -10.57 -25.69 6.99
CA LYS A 135 -11.09 -24.68 7.93
C LYS A 135 -11.08 -25.18 9.39
N GLU A 136 -10.19 -26.08 9.72
CA GLU A 136 -9.91 -26.54 11.07
C GLU A 136 -8.97 -25.56 11.77
N PRO A 137 -8.99 -25.46 13.11
CA PRO A 137 -8.00 -24.64 13.84
C PRO A 137 -6.58 -25.11 13.54
N TYR A 138 -5.71 -24.19 13.13
CA TYR A 138 -4.28 -24.41 12.85
C TYR A 138 -3.42 -23.42 13.62
N ASP A 139 -2.16 -23.81 13.86
CA ASP A 139 -1.20 -22.98 14.57
C ASP A 139 -0.36 -22.15 13.59
N ARG A 140 -0.65 -20.84 13.53
CA ARG A 140 0.07 -19.90 12.65
C ARG A 140 1.54 -19.74 13.04
N ALA A 141 1.88 -19.81 14.32
CA ALA A 141 3.27 -19.69 14.77
C ALA A 141 4.09 -20.89 14.28
N SER A 142 3.55 -22.09 14.37
CA SER A 142 4.15 -23.31 13.82
C SER A 142 4.25 -23.26 12.29
N LEU A 143 3.22 -22.76 11.61
CA LEU A 143 3.23 -22.55 10.17
C LEU A 143 4.33 -21.57 9.75
N ALA A 144 4.43 -20.42 10.41
CA ALA A 144 5.45 -19.42 10.14
C ALA A 144 6.86 -19.97 10.39
N SER A 145 7.09 -20.57 11.55
CA SER A 145 8.39 -21.19 11.91
C SER A 145 8.83 -22.21 10.85
N SER A 146 7.90 -23.05 10.38
CA SER A 146 8.19 -24.06 9.35
C SER A 146 8.56 -23.45 8.00
N ILE A 147 7.89 -22.40 7.56
CA ILE A 147 8.18 -21.72 6.29
C ILE A 147 9.60 -21.12 6.32
N PHE A 148 9.96 -20.41 7.39
CA PHE A 148 11.30 -19.86 7.55
C PHE A 148 12.36 -20.99 7.61
N ALA A 149 12.10 -22.04 8.38
CA ALA A 149 13.00 -23.18 8.51
C ALA A 149 13.24 -23.92 7.19
N ILE A 150 12.19 -24.15 6.38
CA ILE A 150 12.32 -24.80 5.06
C ILE A 150 13.17 -23.96 4.12
N THR A 151 12.96 -22.65 4.10
CA THR A 151 13.71 -21.74 3.23
C THR A 151 15.20 -21.74 3.59
N ASP A 152 15.51 -21.56 4.87
CA ASP A 152 16.90 -21.59 5.36
C ASP A 152 17.53 -22.99 5.18
N ALA A 153 16.76 -24.06 5.33
CA ALA A 153 17.21 -25.43 5.09
C ALA A 153 17.53 -25.69 3.60
N CYS A 154 16.71 -25.23 2.68
CA CYS A 154 17.00 -25.34 1.24
C CYS A 154 18.29 -24.61 0.88
N HIS A 155 18.44 -23.35 1.32
CA HIS A 155 19.67 -22.58 1.11
C HIS A 155 20.89 -23.27 1.72
N GLY A 156 20.78 -23.74 2.96
CA GLY A 156 21.86 -24.43 3.65
C GLY A 156 22.28 -25.73 2.99
N GLN A 157 21.33 -26.56 2.53
CA GLN A 157 21.65 -27.78 1.78
C GLN A 157 22.40 -27.48 0.48
N LEU A 158 21.98 -26.46 -0.28
CA LEU A 158 22.68 -26.05 -1.51
C LEU A 158 24.06 -25.48 -1.23
N THR A 159 24.25 -24.79 -0.12
CA THR A 159 25.54 -24.19 0.28
C THR A 159 26.54 -25.24 0.72
N TYR A 160 26.12 -26.21 1.53
CA TYR A 160 27.00 -27.20 2.18
C TYR A 160 26.99 -28.57 1.51
N GLY A 161 26.20 -28.76 0.43
CA GLY A 161 26.16 -30.01 -0.35
C GLY A 161 27.10 -30.06 -1.54
N LYS A 162 28.11 -29.19 -1.62
CA LYS A 162 29.01 -29.08 -2.79
C LYS A 162 29.90 -30.31 -3.05
N GLU A 163 30.19 -31.11 -2.02
CA GLU A 163 30.98 -32.34 -2.09
C GLU A 163 30.06 -33.59 -1.98
N ALA A 164 28.90 -33.52 -2.54
CA ALA A 164 27.87 -34.53 -2.42
C ALA A 164 28.19 -35.82 -3.16
N ASP A 165 27.94 -36.98 -2.52
CA ASP A 165 27.89 -38.28 -3.19
C ASP A 165 26.68 -38.42 -4.12
N GLN A 166 26.51 -39.56 -4.81
CA GLN A 166 25.42 -39.76 -5.76
C GLN A 166 24.04 -39.62 -5.12
N MET A 167 23.85 -40.09 -3.87
CA MET A 167 22.55 -40.00 -3.16
C MET A 167 22.24 -38.54 -2.76
N GLN A 168 23.25 -37.84 -2.28
CA GLN A 168 23.15 -36.43 -1.93
C GLN A 168 22.86 -35.57 -3.17
N ASN A 169 23.42 -35.92 -4.33
CA ASN A 169 23.14 -35.23 -5.58
C ASN A 169 21.66 -35.34 -5.99
N VAL A 170 20.99 -36.46 -5.77
CA VAL A 170 19.54 -36.58 -6.01
C VAL A 170 18.75 -35.64 -5.09
N ILE A 171 19.11 -35.58 -3.81
CA ILE A 171 18.52 -34.66 -2.84
C ILE A 171 18.72 -33.21 -3.28
N LEU A 172 19.94 -32.84 -3.67
CA LEU A 172 20.24 -31.46 -4.12
C LEU A 172 19.45 -31.05 -5.37
N GLN A 173 19.18 -31.96 -6.31
CA GLN A 173 18.33 -31.65 -7.45
C GLN A 173 16.88 -31.37 -7.01
N ALA A 174 16.34 -32.14 -6.08
CA ALA A 174 15.01 -31.89 -5.51
C ALA A 174 14.96 -30.55 -4.76
N VAL A 175 15.99 -30.21 -3.99
CA VAL A 175 16.11 -28.93 -3.28
C VAL A 175 16.20 -27.76 -4.23
N LYS A 176 16.96 -27.87 -5.33
CA LYS A 176 17.03 -26.82 -6.37
C LYS A 176 15.65 -26.51 -6.98
N LEU A 177 14.80 -27.51 -7.14
CA LEU A 177 13.42 -27.33 -7.64
C LEU A 177 12.47 -26.81 -6.58
N LYS A 178 12.71 -27.14 -5.30
CA LYS A 178 11.90 -26.73 -4.15
C LYS A 178 12.19 -25.28 -3.74
N PHE A 179 13.45 -24.89 -3.71
CA PHE A 179 13.90 -23.64 -3.11
C PHE A 179 13.19 -22.38 -3.68
N PRO A 180 13.11 -22.17 -5.02
CA PRO A 180 12.37 -21.03 -5.55
C PRO A 180 10.88 -21.00 -5.16
N LYS A 181 10.28 -22.18 -4.96
CA LYS A 181 8.87 -22.29 -4.55
C LYS A 181 8.62 -21.82 -3.12
N THR A 182 9.66 -21.84 -2.25
CA THR A 182 9.51 -21.36 -0.87
C THR A 182 9.21 -19.87 -0.81
N HIS A 183 9.53 -19.10 -1.85
CA HIS A 183 9.12 -17.71 -1.99
C HIS A 183 7.59 -17.55 -1.88
N ALA A 184 6.82 -18.38 -2.59
CA ALA A 184 5.36 -18.32 -2.53
C ALA A 184 4.78 -18.66 -1.15
N TYR A 185 5.50 -19.42 -0.32
CA TYR A 185 5.04 -19.73 1.04
C TYR A 185 4.94 -18.48 1.92
N TYR A 186 5.81 -17.49 1.73
CA TYR A 186 5.71 -16.21 2.43
C TYR A 186 4.48 -15.42 2.02
N ALA A 187 4.07 -15.51 0.74
CA ALA A 187 2.82 -14.92 0.26
C ALA A 187 1.60 -15.53 0.97
N TYR A 188 1.53 -16.87 1.06
CA TYR A 188 0.47 -17.56 1.79
C TYR A 188 0.48 -17.21 3.28
N LEU A 189 1.66 -17.18 3.90
CA LEU A 189 1.78 -16.79 5.31
C LEU A 189 1.28 -15.36 5.54
N CYS A 190 1.65 -14.42 4.67
CA CYS A 190 1.18 -13.05 4.74
C CYS A 190 -0.36 -12.99 4.68
N GLN A 191 -0.96 -13.71 3.73
CA GLN A 191 -2.42 -13.77 3.59
C GLN A 191 -3.10 -14.34 4.86
N PHE A 192 -2.60 -15.45 5.40
CA PHE A 192 -3.13 -16.04 6.64
C PHE A 192 -3.03 -15.09 7.85
N CYS A 193 -1.94 -14.35 7.95
CA CYS A 193 -1.76 -13.36 9.01
C CYS A 193 -2.75 -12.19 8.86
N ILE A 194 -2.95 -11.67 7.63
CA ILE A 194 -3.92 -10.60 7.35
C ILE A 194 -5.35 -11.05 7.72
N GLU A 195 -5.77 -12.24 7.29
CA GLU A 195 -7.10 -12.80 7.58
C GLU A 195 -7.33 -12.98 9.09
N ALA A 196 -6.28 -13.28 9.83
CA ALA A 196 -6.32 -13.44 11.26
C ALA A 196 -6.10 -12.13 12.04
N LYS A 197 -5.89 -11.00 11.36
CA LYS A 197 -5.56 -9.69 11.93
C LYS A 197 -4.24 -9.69 12.75
N ASP A 198 -3.34 -10.60 12.43
CA ASP A 198 -1.98 -10.65 12.95
C ASP A 198 -1.08 -9.78 12.07
N MET A 199 -1.10 -8.46 12.30
CA MET A 199 -0.37 -7.52 11.46
C MET A 199 1.14 -7.66 11.61
N ASP A 200 1.65 -7.98 12.80
CA ASP A 200 3.08 -8.22 13.01
C ASP A 200 3.58 -9.44 12.22
N GLY A 201 2.79 -10.51 12.20
CA GLY A 201 3.06 -11.69 11.38
C GLY A 201 2.99 -11.40 9.88
N ALA A 202 1.99 -10.61 9.45
CA ALA A 202 1.84 -10.21 8.06
C ALA A 202 3.02 -9.35 7.58
N GLU A 203 3.48 -8.39 8.39
CA GLU A 203 4.67 -7.59 8.10
C GLU A 203 5.92 -8.43 7.93
N LYS A 204 6.19 -9.33 8.88
CA LYS A 204 7.37 -10.22 8.82
C LYS A 204 7.34 -11.10 7.57
N ALA A 205 6.16 -11.62 7.21
CA ALA A 205 5.99 -12.45 6.03
C ALA A 205 6.19 -11.64 4.74
N LEU A 206 5.63 -10.43 4.66
CA LEU A 206 5.79 -9.55 3.50
C LEU A 206 7.23 -9.05 3.36
N ASP A 207 7.89 -8.69 4.45
CA ASP A 207 9.30 -8.28 4.44
C ASP A 207 10.19 -9.45 3.96
N ALA A 208 9.93 -10.68 4.40
CA ALA A 208 10.64 -11.85 3.92
C ALA A 208 10.38 -12.14 2.44
N TYR A 209 9.13 -11.96 1.99
CA TYR A 209 8.74 -12.11 0.59
C TYR A 209 9.46 -11.12 -0.32
N VAL A 210 9.42 -9.83 0.01
CA VAL A 210 10.04 -8.74 -0.79
C VAL A 210 11.56 -8.87 -0.81
N ASN A 211 12.16 -9.21 0.33
CA ASN A 211 13.62 -9.32 0.46
C ASN A 211 14.18 -10.68 0.03
N PHE A 212 13.32 -11.63 -0.37
CA PHE A 212 13.75 -12.98 -0.77
C PHE A 212 14.83 -12.97 -1.86
N PRO A 213 14.67 -12.28 -3.01
CA PRO A 213 15.69 -12.26 -4.06
C PRO A 213 16.98 -11.55 -3.65
N VAL A 214 16.92 -10.65 -2.68
CA VAL A 214 18.11 -9.97 -2.13
C VAL A 214 18.87 -10.89 -1.18
N LYS A 215 18.14 -11.61 -0.33
CA LYS A 215 18.72 -12.57 0.63
C LYS A 215 19.28 -13.82 -0.06
N TYR A 216 18.66 -14.23 -1.19
CA TYR A 216 18.99 -15.45 -1.92
C TYR A 216 19.22 -15.16 -3.42
N PRO A 217 20.33 -14.46 -3.77
CA PRO A 217 20.58 -14.01 -5.14
C PRO A 217 20.75 -15.16 -6.13
N GLU A 218 21.10 -16.37 -5.68
CA GLU A 218 21.26 -17.57 -6.49
C GLU A 218 19.95 -18.06 -7.14
N VAL A 219 18.79 -17.63 -6.64
CA VAL A 219 17.48 -17.96 -7.19
C VAL A 219 16.69 -16.72 -7.66
N ALA A 220 17.26 -15.52 -7.53
CA ALA A 220 16.59 -14.27 -7.89
C ALA A 220 16.13 -14.22 -9.36
N ASP A 221 16.85 -14.91 -10.24
CA ASP A 221 16.53 -14.98 -11.67
C ASP A 221 15.46 -16.02 -12.03
N ASN A 222 14.93 -16.76 -11.05
CA ASN A 222 13.88 -17.74 -11.29
C ASN A 222 12.55 -17.06 -11.64
N GLU A 223 11.83 -17.60 -12.63
CA GLU A 223 10.56 -17.04 -13.09
C GLU A 223 9.48 -16.95 -12.01
N LEU A 224 9.45 -17.88 -11.06
CA LEU A 224 8.50 -17.85 -9.93
C LEU A 224 8.73 -16.65 -8.98
N ILE A 225 9.94 -16.09 -9.01
CA ILE A 225 10.32 -14.95 -8.17
C ILE A 225 10.18 -13.63 -8.95
N LYS A 226 10.56 -13.62 -10.24
CA LYS A 226 10.41 -12.43 -11.10
C LYS A 226 8.97 -12.09 -11.42
N ASN A 227 8.16 -13.14 -11.68
CA ASN A 227 6.76 -13.01 -12.08
C ASN A 227 5.88 -13.81 -11.09
N PRO A 228 5.77 -13.38 -9.83
CA PRO A 228 5.01 -14.11 -8.83
C PRO A 228 3.50 -14.04 -9.13
N GLU A 229 2.79 -15.10 -8.82
CA GLU A 229 1.34 -15.18 -8.94
C GLU A 229 0.62 -14.07 -8.13
N TYR A 230 1.18 -13.74 -6.97
CA TYR A 230 0.65 -12.71 -6.09
C TYR A 230 1.70 -11.60 -5.89
N PRO A 231 1.51 -10.41 -6.45
CA PRO A 231 2.47 -9.32 -6.31
C PRO A 231 2.52 -8.79 -4.88
N ALA A 232 3.71 -8.40 -4.42
CA ALA A 232 3.92 -7.82 -3.09
C ALA A 232 3.02 -6.61 -2.81
N SER A 233 2.72 -5.82 -3.85
CA SER A 233 1.84 -4.65 -3.78
C SER A 233 0.40 -5.00 -3.38
N GLN A 234 -0.10 -6.19 -3.74
CA GLN A 234 -1.42 -6.66 -3.30
C GLN A 234 -1.46 -6.89 -1.79
N PHE A 235 -0.44 -7.54 -1.22
CA PHE A 235 -0.35 -7.74 0.23
C PHE A 235 -0.15 -6.43 0.97
N ALA A 236 0.68 -5.55 0.43
CA ALA A 236 0.86 -4.21 0.97
C ALA A 236 -0.44 -3.42 0.98
N PHE A 237 -1.26 -3.52 -0.07
CA PHE A 237 -2.60 -2.93 -0.10
C PHE A 237 -3.51 -3.53 0.98
N ASN A 238 -3.53 -4.85 1.15
CA ASN A 238 -4.37 -5.50 2.16
C ASN A 238 -3.96 -5.09 3.59
N ILE A 239 -2.66 -5.00 3.87
CA ILE A 239 -2.14 -4.49 5.15
C ILE A 239 -2.52 -3.01 5.32
N PHE A 240 -2.31 -2.18 4.30
CA PHE A 240 -2.68 -0.77 4.30
C PHE A 240 -4.18 -0.57 4.57
N PHE A 241 -5.04 -1.34 3.91
CA PHE A 241 -6.49 -1.28 4.07
C PHE A 241 -6.92 -1.67 5.49
N THR A 242 -6.32 -2.72 6.06
CA THR A 242 -6.56 -3.13 7.44
C THR A 242 -6.11 -2.05 8.42
N ALA A 243 -4.91 -1.51 8.22
CA ALA A 243 -4.37 -0.42 9.02
C ALA A 243 -5.23 0.86 8.97
N TYR A 244 -5.80 1.18 7.80
CA TYR A 244 -6.75 2.28 7.65
C TYR A 244 -8.00 2.10 8.53
N ASN A 245 -8.60 0.90 8.50
CA ASN A 245 -9.80 0.59 9.29
C ASN A 245 -9.51 0.61 10.80
N GLU A 246 -8.30 0.24 11.21
CA GLU A 246 -7.85 0.22 12.60
C GLU A 246 -7.22 1.56 13.05
N LYS A 247 -7.08 2.54 12.13
CA LYS A 247 -6.40 3.82 12.35
C LYS A 247 -4.94 3.67 12.79
N ASN A 248 -4.29 2.61 12.34
CA ASN A 248 -2.86 2.41 12.53
C ASN A 248 -2.07 3.20 11.47
N TYR A 249 -1.86 4.48 11.77
CA TYR A 249 -1.26 5.44 10.83
C TYR A 249 0.23 5.17 10.53
N GLU A 250 0.94 4.51 11.45
CA GLU A 250 2.34 4.11 11.24
C GLU A 250 2.42 3.06 10.13
N LEU A 251 1.59 2.04 10.24
CA LEU A 251 1.52 0.95 9.28
C LEU A 251 1.02 1.44 7.91
N MET A 252 0.03 2.36 7.88
CA MET A 252 -0.41 3.01 6.65
C MET A 252 0.75 3.73 5.95
N ASN A 253 1.54 4.53 6.66
CA ASN A 253 2.68 5.24 6.08
C ASN A 253 3.76 4.27 5.58
N LYS A 254 4.03 3.20 6.32
CA LYS A 254 5.04 2.19 5.95
C LYS A 254 4.73 1.54 4.60
N TYR A 255 3.47 1.19 4.36
CA TYR A 255 3.07 0.43 3.16
C TYR A 255 2.44 1.27 2.04
N TYR A 256 2.35 2.58 2.20
CA TYR A 256 1.72 3.47 1.21
C TYR A 256 2.30 3.32 -0.20
N ASP A 257 3.62 3.48 -0.35
CA ASP A 257 4.28 3.47 -1.66
C ASP A 257 4.20 2.09 -2.34
N LEU A 258 4.28 1.02 -1.56
CA LEU A 258 4.16 -0.32 -2.11
C LEU A 258 2.71 -0.66 -2.47
N ALA A 259 1.75 -0.22 -1.67
CA ALA A 259 0.31 -0.39 -1.95
C ALA A 259 -0.14 0.37 -3.21
N LEU A 260 0.47 1.55 -3.48
CA LEU A 260 0.23 2.30 -4.72
C LEU A 260 0.66 1.57 -5.99
N GLN A 261 1.59 0.61 -5.89
CA GLN A 261 2.06 -0.20 -7.03
C GLN A 261 1.09 -1.34 -7.39
N PHE A 262 0.06 -1.57 -6.58
CA PHE A 262 -0.93 -2.60 -6.91
C PHE A 262 -1.75 -2.19 -8.12
N ASP A 263 -1.69 -3.00 -9.19
CA ASP A 263 -2.37 -2.75 -10.46
C ASP A 263 -3.88 -3.05 -10.36
N ASN A 264 -4.55 -2.23 -9.55
CA ASN A 264 -6.00 -2.21 -9.40
C ASN A 264 -6.46 -0.77 -9.19
N LYS A 265 -7.24 -0.25 -10.14
CA LYS A 265 -7.67 1.16 -10.17
C LYS A 265 -8.40 1.60 -8.88
N ASP A 266 -9.29 0.76 -8.36
CA ASP A 266 -10.08 1.12 -7.17
C ASP A 266 -9.22 1.12 -5.92
N SER A 267 -8.32 0.14 -5.79
CA SER A 267 -7.33 0.07 -4.71
C SER A 267 -6.38 1.26 -4.75
N HIS A 268 -5.84 1.58 -5.93
CA HIS A 268 -4.98 2.74 -6.14
C HIS A 268 -5.69 4.05 -5.73
N ASN A 269 -6.90 4.27 -6.21
CA ASN A 269 -7.71 5.44 -5.86
C ASN A 269 -8.04 5.50 -4.35
N PHE A 270 -8.26 4.35 -3.72
CA PHE A 270 -8.47 4.26 -2.28
C PHE A 270 -7.22 4.71 -1.50
N VAL A 271 -6.04 4.17 -1.85
CA VAL A 271 -4.77 4.50 -1.19
C VAL A 271 -4.47 6.00 -1.30
N LEU A 272 -4.66 6.58 -2.49
CA LEU A 272 -4.48 8.02 -2.72
C LEU A 272 -5.38 8.90 -1.84
N ARG A 273 -6.63 8.50 -1.62
CA ARG A 273 -7.59 9.25 -0.77
C ARG A 273 -7.35 9.03 0.71
N ALA A 274 -6.88 7.85 1.10
CA ALA A 274 -6.71 7.48 2.49
C ALA A 274 -5.60 8.28 3.19
N LYS A 275 -4.48 8.59 2.51
CA LYS A 275 -3.36 9.34 3.09
C LYS A 275 -3.73 10.77 3.51
N PRO A 276 -4.37 11.59 2.66
CA PRO A 276 -4.87 12.89 3.10
C PRO A 276 -5.90 12.78 4.23
N GLN A 277 -6.82 11.81 4.14
CA GLN A 277 -7.81 11.60 5.20
C GLN A 277 -7.17 11.29 6.54
N MET A 278 -6.13 10.46 6.55
CA MET A 278 -5.34 10.15 7.74
C MET A 278 -4.77 11.41 8.41
N TYR A 279 -4.16 12.33 7.65
CA TYR A 279 -3.61 13.57 8.20
C TYR A 279 -4.69 14.54 8.68
N LYS A 280 -5.83 14.56 7.97
CA LYS A 280 -7.00 15.34 8.37
C LYS A 280 -7.56 14.88 9.72
N ASP A 281 -7.68 13.57 9.92
CA ASP A 281 -8.17 12.97 11.17
C ASP A 281 -7.24 13.25 12.37
N GLN A 282 -5.94 13.43 12.09
CA GLN A 282 -4.94 13.82 13.08
C GLN A 282 -4.85 15.34 13.31
N GLY A 283 -5.59 16.16 12.56
CA GLY A 283 -5.51 17.62 12.64
C GLY A 283 -4.19 18.20 12.08
N LYS A 284 -3.45 17.43 11.30
CA LYS A 284 -2.14 17.80 10.72
C LYS A 284 -2.36 18.51 9.38
N THR A 285 -2.57 19.82 9.43
CA THR A 285 -2.98 20.61 8.26
C THR A 285 -1.89 20.69 7.19
N GLU A 286 -0.63 20.89 7.57
CA GLU A 286 0.48 21.00 6.61
C GLU A 286 0.71 19.67 5.87
N GLU A 287 0.71 18.55 6.60
CA GLU A 287 0.85 17.22 6.03
C GLU A 287 -0.38 16.85 5.18
N TRP A 288 -1.58 17.30 5.57
CA TRP A 288 -2.78 17.14 4.75
C TRP A 288 -2.65 17.88 3.42
N ILE A 289 -2.18 19.13 3.42
CA ILE A 289 -1.94 19.91 2.19
C ILE A 289 -0.91 19.20 1.30
N ALA A 290 0.19 18.73 1.89
CA ALA A 290 1.24 18.01 1.16
C ALA A 290 0.70 16.72 0.52
N ALA A 291 -0.05 15.92 1.28
CA ALA A 291 -0.67 14.68 0.79
C ALA A 291 -1.73 14.94 -0.30
N MET A 292 -2.50 16.03 -0.19
CA MET A 292 -3.43 16.45 -1.25
C MET A 292 -2.70 16.85 -2.53
N LYS A 293 -1.60 17.59 -2.44
CA LYS A 293 -0.76 17.96 -3.59
C LYS A 293 -0.14 16.74 -4.25
N GLU A 294 0.29 15.76 -3.46
CA GLU A 294 0.79 14.46 -3.95
C GLU A 294 -0.33 13.69 -4.69
N MET A 295 -1.52 13.58 -4.10
CA MET A 295 -2.69 12.93 -4.71
C MET A 295 -3.05 13.56 -6.06
N ILE A 296 -3.05 14.89 -6.15
CA ILE A 296 -3.27 15.61 -7.41
C ILE A 296 -2.16 15.30 -8.43
N ALA A 297 -0.90 15.27 -8.00
CA ALA A 297 0.23 15.02 -8.89
C ALA A 297 0.24 13.61 -9.47
N LEU A 298 -0.19 12.63 -8.70
CA LEU A 298 -0.26 11.22 -9.13
C LEU A 298 -1.49 10.91 -10.02
N SER A 299 -2.53 11.73 -9.95
CA SER A 299 -3.79 11.47 -10.65
C SER A 299 -4.51 12.77 -11.10
N PRO A 300 -3.85 13.68 -11.84
CA PRO A 300 -4.39 15.01 -12.09
C PRO A 300 -5.68 15.01 -12.93
N ASP A 301 -5.81 14.06 -13.85
CA ASP A 301 -6.88 14.03 -14.86
C ASP A 301 -7.98 13.01 -14.54
N ASN A 302 -8.04 12.54 -13.30
CA ASN A 302 -9.11 11.67 -12.83
C ASN A 302 -9.89 12.31 -11.65
N GLU A 303 -11.01 11.68 -11.29
CA GLU A 303 -11.89 12.15 -10.22
C GLU A 303 -11.15 12.38 -8.89
N VAL A 304 -10.15 11.54 -8.55
CA VAL A 304 -9.41 11.62 -7.28
C VAL A 304 -8.57 12.90 -7.21
N GLY A 305 -7.83 13.21 -8.27
CA GLY A 305 -7.04 14.43 -8.35
C GLY A 305 -7.92 15.67 -8.43
N GLU A 306 -9.01 15.62 -9.19
CA GLU A 306 -9.99 16.72 -9.30
C GLU A 306 -10.65 17.04 -7.95
N ILE A 307 -11.02 16.04 -7.16
CA ILE A 307 -11.50 16.21 -5.78
C ILE A 307 -10.42 16.90 -4.92
N GLY A 308 -9.17 16.49 -5.06
CA GLY A 308 -8.06 17.14 -4.37
C GLY A 308 -7.91 18.62 -4.69
N MET A 309 -8.00 18.98 -5.98
CA MET A 309 -7.97 20.38 -6.44
C MET A 309 -9.07 21.22 -5.80
N GLN A 310 -10.31 20.71 -5.80
CA GLN A 310 -11.46 21.40 -5.21
C GLN A 310 -11.36 21.53 -3.68
N GLN A 311 -10.88 20.50 -2.99
CA GLN A 311 -10.73 20.55 -1.54
C GLN A 311 -9.65 21.55 -1.11
N LEU A 312 -8.52 21.60 -1.80
CA LEU A 312 -7.50 22.61 -1.56
C LEU A 312 -7.98 24.02 -1.92
N MET A 313 -8.71 24.17 -3.02
CA MET A 313 -9.36 25.45 -3.36
C MET A 313 -10.28 25.94 -2.23
N SER A 314 -11.11 25.05 -1.71
CA SER A 314 -12.00 25.37 -0.58
C SER A 314 -11.22 25.74 0.69
N HIS A 315 -10.12 25.06 0.96
CA HIS A 315 -9.24 25.36 2.09
C HIS A 315 -8.61 26.75 1.94
N TYR A 316 -7.99 27.05 0.80
CA TYR A 316 -7.34 28.35 0.58
C TYR A 316 -8.33 29.50 0.47
N ASN A 317 -9.55 29.26 -0.01
CA ASN A 317 -10.62 30.27 0.00
C ASN A 317 -11.01 30.71 1.43
N LYS A 318 -10.98 29.79 2.41
CA LYS A 318 -11.22 30.12 3.81
C LYS A 318 -10.08 30.93 4.45
N ILE A 319 -8.85 30.77 3.95
CA ILE A 319 -7.71 31.55 4.40
C ILE A 319 -7.81 33.00 3.89
N GLY A 320 -8.25 33.17 2.63
CA GLY A 320 -8.47 34.49 2.05
C GLY A 320 -8.08 34.62 0.58
N ASN A 321 -8.40 35.78 0.01
CA ASN A 321 -8.29 36.04 -1.43
C ASN A 321 -6.86 35.91 -1.97
N GLU A 322 -5.83 36.23 -1.20
CA GLU A 322 -4.44 36.10 -1.63
C GLU A 322 -4.03 34.63 -1.70
N ALA A 323 -4.43 33.84 -0.71
CA ALA A 323 -4.10 32.42 -0.64
C ALA A 323 -4.73 31.60 -1.78
N ILE A 324 -6.05 31.82 -2.04
CA ILE A 324 -6.73 31.13 -3.14
C ILE A 324 -6.20 31.59 -4.51
N ASP A 325 -5.82 32.88 -4.65
CA ASP A 325 -5.24 33.40 -5.89
C ASP A 325 -3.90 32.72 -6.19
N ALA A 326 -3.00 32.66 -5.21
CA ALA A 326 -1.72 32.01 -5.35
C ALA A 326 -1.85 30.52 -5.70
N TYR A 327 -2.67 29.80 -4.96
CA TYR A 327 -2.90 28.36 -5.19
C TYR A 327 -3.48 28.09 -6.60
N THR A 328 -4.54 28.80 -6.99
CA THR A 328 -5.20 28.52 -8.27
C THR A 328 -4.39 29.00 -9.48
N LYS A 329 -3.50 29.97 -9.29
CA LYS A 329 -2.51 30.37 -10.30
C LYS A 329 -1.50 29.26 -10.53
N GLU A 330 -0.89 28.73 -9.46
CA GLU A 330 0.01 27.55 -9.50
C GLU A 330 -0.68 26.37 -10.20
N LEU A 331 -1.96 26.14 -9.86
CA LEU A 331 -2.71 25.00 -10.35
C LEU A 331 -2.90 25.05 -11.88
N VAL A 332 -3.30 26.19 -12.45
CA VAL A 332 -3.50 26.30 -13.92
C VAL A 332 -2.18 26.38 -14.69
N GLU A 333 -1.10 26.87 -14.06
CA GLU A 333 0.24 26.82 -14.65
C GLU A 333 0.72 25.38 -14.80
N LYS A 334 0.44 24.53 -13.80
CA LYS A 334 0.84 23.11 -13.79
C LYS A 334 -0.10 22.22 -14.61
N TYR A 335 -1.41 22.52 -14.60
CA TYR A 335 -2.45 21.71 -15.25
C TYR A 335 -3.35 22.57 -16.17
N PRO A 336 -2.79 23.18 -17.23
CA PRO A 336 -3.52 24.16 -18.06
C PRO A 336 -4.71 23.57 -18.83
N ASN A 337 -4.67 22.28 -19.12
CA ASN A 337 -5.71 21.55 -19.86
C ASN A 337 -6.62 20.70 -18.96
N ASN A 338 -6.57 20.90 -17.65
CA ASN A 338 -7.48 20.22 -16.72
C ASN A 338 -8.71 21.11 -16.47
N ARG A 339 -9.93 20.53 -16.62
CA ARG A 339 -11.20 21.25 -16.48
C ARG A 339 -11.37 21.83 -15.06
N VAL A 340 -11.00 21.06 -14.01
CA VAL A 340 -11.18 21.48 -12.62
C VAL A 340 -10.13 22.52 -12.21
N ALA A 341 -8.90 22.44 -12.71
CA ALA A 341 -7.90 23.47 -12.49
C ALA A 341 -8.35 24.83 -13.03
N ASN A 342 -8.90 24.88 -14.26
CA ASN A 342 -9.47 26.09 -14.84
C ASN A 342 -10.72 26.56 -14.07
N TYR A 343 -11.58 25.66 -13.64
CA TYR A 343 -12.71 25.97 -12.76
C TYR A 343 -12.25 26.62 -11.45
N CYS A 344 -11.27 26.04 -10.75
CA CYS A 344 -10.72 26.60 -9.52
C CYS A 344 -10.17 28.02 -9.73
N ARG A 345 -9.50 28.27 -10.86
CA ARG A 345 -9.00 29.61 -11.21
C ARG A 345 -10.13 30.59 -11.46
N GLY A 346 -11.16 30.19 -12.19
CA GLY A 346 -12.38 30.97 -12.38
C GLY A 346 -13.05 31.34 -11.05
N PHE A 347 -13.13 30.38 -10.13
CA PHE A 347 -13.69 30.60 -8.79
C PHE A 347 -12.90 31.63 -7.97
N ALA A 348 -11.58 31.64 -8.07
CA ALA A 348 -10.76 32.65 -7.38
C ALA A 348 -11.02 34.08 -7.85
N PHE A 349 -11.34 34.28 -9.13
CA PHE A 349 -11.80 35.57 -9.66
C PHE A 349 -13.24 35.87 -9.26
N TYR A 350 -14.12 34.89 -9.31
CA TYR A 350 -15.50 34.99 -8.85
C TYR A 350 -15.60 35.47 -7.39
N ALA A 351 -14.79 34.91 -6.50
CA ALA A 351 -14.72 35.27 -5.08
C ALA A 351 -14.33 36.76 -4.86
N LYS A 352 -13.68 37.39 -5.83
CA LYS A 352 -13.34 38.83 -5.87
C LYS A 352 -14.34 39.69 -6.60
N ASN A 353 -15.45 39.09 -7.07
CA ASN A 353 -16.43 39.73 -7.99
C ASN A 353 -15.82 40.18 -9.33
N ASP A 354 -14.69 39.62 -9.74
CA ASP A 354 -14.11 39.86 -11.05
C ASP A 354 -14.73 38.89 -12.07
N PHE A 355 -15.99 39.16 -12.45
CA PHE A 355 -16.75 38.29 -13.32
C PHE A 355 -16.15 38.14 -14.72
N ASN A 356 -15.46 39.16 -15.24
CA ASN A 356 -14.85 39.09 -16.57
C ASN A 356 -13.71 38.06 -16.63
N ASN A 357 -12.80 38.09 -15.67
CA ASN A 357 -11.73 37.10 -15.57
C ASN A 357 -12.28 35.74 -15.17
N ALA A 358 -13.29 35.67 -14.30
CA ALA A 358 -13.95 34.42 -13.94
C ALA A 358 -14.54 33.71 -15.16
N ILE A 359 -15.27 34.42 -16.02
CA ILE A 359 -15.82 33.91 -17.28
C ILE A 359 -14.73 33.29 -18.16
N THR A 360 -13.58 33.96 -18.29
CA THR A 360 -12.49 33.48 -19.13
C THR A 360 -12.02 32.07 -18.72
N PHE A 361 -11.93 31.81 -17.42
CA PHE A 361 -11.46 30.51 -16.92
C PHE A 361 -12.57 29.47 -16.82
N PHE A 362 -13.80 29.88 -16.47
CA PHE A 362 -14.93 28.96 -16.51
C PHE A 362 -15.22 28.51 -17.95
N GLN A 363 -15.11 29.40 -18.93
CA GLN A 363 -15.25 29.03 -20.33
C GLN A 363 -14.20 28.03 -20.77
N LYS A 364 -12.91 28.21 -20.40
CA LYS A 364 -11.87 27.23 -20.67
C LYS A 364 -12.19 25.86 -20.03
N SER A 365 -12.74 25.87 -18.82
CA SER A 365 -13.20 24.64 -18.16
C SER A 365 -14.28 23.92 -18.96
N VAL A 366 -15.28 24.69 -19.49
CA VAL A 366 -16.38 24.16 -20.32
C VAL A 366 -15.89 23.76 -21.73
N ASP A 367 -14.92 24.47 -22.30
CA ASP A 367 -14.32 24.10 -23.59
C ASP A 367 -13.58 22.74 -23.50
N ILE A 368 -12.97 22.44 -22.34
CA ILE A 368 -12.32 21.14 -22.06
C ILE A 368 -13.38 20.04 -21.85
N ASP A 369 -14.42 20.33 -21.06
CA ASP A 369 -15.53 19.40 -20.83
C ASP A 369 -16.87 20.13 -20.81
N PRO A 370 -17.62 20.08 -21.93
CA PRO A 370 -18.95 20.70 -22.03
C PRO A 370 -20.02 20.10 -21.09
N ASN A 371 -19.73 18.98 -20.46
CA ASN A 371 -20.62 18.30 -19.50
C ASN A 371 -20.26 18.59 -18.04
N TYR A 372 -19.20 19.36 -17.78
CA TYR A 372 -18.82 19.73 -16.43
C TYR A 372 -19.81 20.75 -15.86
N ALA A 373 -20.82 20.26 -15.16
CA ALA A 373 -21.96 21.03 -14.71
C ALA A 373 -21.58 22.29 -13.89
N ASP A 374 -20.59 22.17 -12.97
CA ASP A 374 -20.15 23.31 -12.17
C ASP A 374 -19.51 24.42 -13.01
N GLY A 375 -18.73 24.06 -14.02
CA GLY A 375 -18.13 24.99 -14.98
C GLY A 375 -19.19 25.71 -15.79
N VAL A 376 -20.15 24.96 -16.34
CA VAL A 376 -21.28 25.47 -17.13
C VAL A 376 -22.11 26.43 -16.29
N TYR A 377 -22.51 26.04 -15.08
CA TYR A 377 -23.29 26.87 -14.17
C TYR A 377 -22.58 28.18 -13.82
N ASN A 378 -21.34 28.11 -13.41
CA ASN A 378 -20.61 29.31 -12.97
C ASN A 378 -20.27 30.24 -14.12
N CYS A 379 -20.06 29.72 -15.33
CA CYS A 379 -19.93 30.55 -16.54
C CYS A 379 -21.23 31.32 -16.81
N ALA A 380 -22.36 30.61 -16.81
CA ALA A 380 -23.69 31.20 -16.96
C ALA A 380 -23.96 32.29 -15.91
N TYR A 381 -23.68 31.95 -14.65
CA TYR A 381 -23.94 32.83 -13.51
C TYR A 381 -23.07 34.09 -13.54
N CYS A 382 -21.83 34.02 -13.96
CA CYS A 382 -20.95 35.18 -14.08
C CYS A 382 -21.42 36.14 -15.21
N TYR A 383 -21.82 35.62 -16.36
CA TYR A 383 -22.44 36.45 -17.40
C TYR A 383 -23.72 37.13 -16.90
N TYR A 384 -24.57 36.39 -16.21
CA TYR A 384 -25.82 36.88 -15.62
C TYR A 384 -25.57 37.97 -14.57
N GLN A 385 -24.63 37.78 -13.64
CA GLN A 385 -24.29 38.79 -12.63
C GLN A 385 -23.70 40.06 -13.27
N ASN A 386 -22.82 39.89 -14.26
CA ASN A 386 -22.24 41.01 -14.98
C ASN A 386 -23.32 41.83 -15.70
N ALA A 387 -24.34 41.18 -16.30
CA ALA A 387 -25.50 41.84 -16.88
C ALA A 387 -26.30 42.62 -15.82
N LEU A 388 -26.58 42.00 -14.66
CA LEU A 388 -27.33 42.66 -13.58
C LEU A 388 -26.57 43.85 -12.99
N GLU A 389 -25.24 43.76 -12.79
CA GLU A 389 -24.44 44.89 -12.31
C GLU A 389 -24.46 46.07 -13.28
N LYS A 390 -24.32 45.80 -14.58
CA LYS A 390 -24.40 46.83 -15.60
C LYS A 390 -25.81 47.46 -15.66
N ALA A 391 -26.86 46.65 -15.56
CA ALA A 391 -28.23 47.16 -15.51
C ALA A 391 -28.47 48.09 -14.31
N ARG A 392 -27.99 47.69 -13.13
CA ARG A 392 -28.04 48.53 -11.91
C ARG A 392 -27.26 49.85 -12.09
N ALA A 393 -26.07 49.78 -12.71
CA ALA A 393 -25.23 50.94 -12.96
C ALA A 393 -25.92 51.96 -13.92
N ILE A 394 -26.69 51.47 -14.89
CA ILE A 394 -27.50 52.34 -15.79
C ILE A 394 -28.58 53.04 -14.99
N SER A 395 -29.36 52.32 -14.17
CA SER A 395 -30.46 52.87 -13.37
C SER A 395 -29.98 53.89 -12.33
N GLY A 396 -28.75 53.74 -11.79
CA GLY A 396 -28.14 54.61 -10.78
C GLY A 396 -27.48 55.87 -11.35
N LYS A 397 -27.14 55.92 -12.63
CA LYS A 397 -26.44 57.04 -13.27
C LYS A 397 -27.47 57.93 -13.98
N LYS A 398 -27.46 59.26 -13.69
CA LYS A 398 -28.15 60.24 -14.52
C LYS A 398 -27.41 60.37 -15.87
N MET A 399 -27.62 59.43 -16.76
CA MET A 399 -27.06 59.47 -18.11
C MET A 399 -27.76 60.59 -18.88
N LYS A 400 -26.96 61.51 -19.46
CA LYS A 400 -27.47 62.70 -20.12
C LYS A 400 -27.79 62.52 -21.63
N SER A 401 -27.32 61.41 -22.24
CA SER A 401 -27.48 61.16 -23.66
C SER A 401 -28.35 59.92 -23.90
N PRO A 402 -29.47 60.06 -24.66
CA PRO A 402 -30.26 58.89 -25.05
C PRO A 402 -29.50 57.83 -25.84
N ALA A 403 -28.52 58.25 -26.65
CA ALA A 403 -27.65 57.35 -27.37
C ALA A 403 -26.74 56.49 -26.41
N ALA A 404 -26.25 57.10 -25.32
CA ALA A 404 -25.44 56.40 -24.33
C ALA A 404 -26.29 55.41 -23.51
N ILE A 405 -27.52 55.76 -23.21
CA ILE A 405 -28.48 54.84 -22.53
C ILE A 405 -28.73 53.63 -23.42
N LYS A 406 -29.11 53.86 -24.70
CA LYS A 406 -29.35 52.79 -25.65
C LYS A 406 -28.13 51.85 -25.82
N ALA A 407 -26.94 52.42 -25.94
CA ALA A 407 -25.71 51.59 -26.05
C ALA A 407 -25.49 50.72 -24.81
N ALA A 408 -25.75 51.24 -23.62
CA ALA A 408 -25.60 50.50 -22.37
C ALA A 408 -26.70 49.40 -22.22
N GLU A 409 -27.94 49.67 -22.64
CA GLU A 409 -29.03 48.68 -22.69
C GLU A 409 -28.72 47.53 -23.66
N GLU A 410 -28.15 47.82 -24.82
CA GLU A 410 -27.73 46.81 -25.78
C GLU A 410 -26.58 45.96 -25.24
N GLU A 411 -25.65 46.54 -24.47
CA GLU A 411 -24.60 45.79 -23.81
C GLU A 411 -25.15 44.83 -22.73
N VAL A 412 -26.11 45.27 -21.91
CA VAL A 412 -26.81 44.43 -20.92
C VAL A 412 -27.53 43.28 -21.62
N LYS A 413 -28.29 43.57 -22.69
CA LYS A 413 -28.96 42.56 -23.50
C LYS A 413 -27.99 41.54 -24.09
N SER A 414 -26.83 41.99 -24.58
CA SER A 414 -25.77 41.12 -25.10
C SER A 414 -25.22 40.19 -24.05
N LEU A 415 -25.03 40.67 -22.82
CA LEU A 415 -24.54 39.82 -21.69
C LEU A 415 -25.58 38.78 -21.29
N PHE A 416 -26.86 39.13 -21.21
CA PHE A 416 -27.92 38.14 -20.98
C PHE A 416 -28.01 37.12 -22.12
N ALA A 417 -27.88 37.53 -23.36
CA ALA A 417 -27.85 36.63 -24.51
C ALA A 417 -26.65 35.64 -24.46
N LYS A 418 -25.50 36.08 -23.92
CA LYS A 418 -24.34 35.19 -23.69
C LYS A 418 -24.56 34.23 -22.53
N ALA A 419 -25.33 34.58 -21.50
CA ALA A 419 -25.63 33.70 -20.38
C ALA A 419 -26.63 32.59 -20.76
N ALA A 420 -27.57 32.85 -21.69
CA ALA A 420 -28.63 31.93 -22.06
C ALA A 420 -28.16 30.53 -22.41
N PRO A 421 -27.23 30.32 -23.40
CA PRO A 421 -26.83 28.96 -23.81
C PRO A 421 -26.19 28.14 -22.70
N TYR A 422 -25.51 28.78 -21.76
CA TYR A 422 -24.91 28.07 -20.61
C TYR A 422 -25.97 27.65 -19.59
N PHE A 423 -26.99 28.49 -19.29
CA PHE A 423 -28.10 28.08 -18.43
C PHE A 423 -28.98 27.01 -19.10
N GLU A 424 -29.22 27.10 -20.42
CA GLU A 424 -29.93 26.08 -21.18
C GLU A 424 -29.19 24.76 -21.12
N ARG A 425 -27.85 24.78 -21.30
CA ARG A 425 -27.00 23.59 -21.13
C ARG A 425 -27.03 23.06 -19.71
N TYR A 426 -26.94 23.93 -18.70
CA TYR A 426 -27.01 23.50 -17.29
C TYR A 426 -28.36 22.85 -16.96
N ARG A 427 -29.47 23.34 -17.51
CA ARG A 427 -30.81 22.71 -17.40
C ARG A 427 -30.82 21.28 -17.91
N GLU A 428 -30.08 20.97 -18.97
CA GLU A 428 -29.97 19.59 -19.48
C GLU A 428 -29.15 18.69 -18.56
N LEU A 429 -28.12 19.26 -17.91
CA LEU A 429 -27.23 18.53 -17.02
C LEU A 429 -27.82 18.35 -15.61
N GLU A 430 -28.57 19.34 -15.12
CA GLU A 430 -29.18 19.38 -13.78
C GLU A 430 -30.70 19.42 -13.88
N THR A 431 -31.29 18.24 -13.90
CA THR A 431 -32.74 18.08 -14.02
C THR A 431 -33.51 18.04 -12.71
N LYS A 432 -32.79 17.87 -11.57
CA LYS A 432 -33.40 17.64 -10.26
C LYS A 432 -33.75 18.93 -9.51
N ASP A 433 -33.00 20.01 -9.75
CA ASP A 433 -33.17 21.28 -9.04
C ASP A 433 -33.40 22.45 -10.03
N PRO A 434 -34.63 22.65 -10.47
CA PRO A 434 -34.97 23.76 -11.40
C PRO A 434 -34.69 25.15 -10.83
N SER A 435 -34.61 25.31 -9.50
CA SER A 435 -34.42 26.62 -8.87
C SER A 435 -33.14 27.32 -9.31
N LYS A 436 -32.10 26.53 -9.65
CA LYS A 436 -30.80 27.07 -10.08
C LYS A 436 -30.79 27.69 -11.48
N TRP A 437 -31.69 27.28 -12.36
CA TRP A 437 -31.71 27.74 -13.75
C TRP A 437 -32.99 28.41 -14.18
N ALA A 438 -34.17 28.03 -13.63
CA ALA A 438 -35.45 28.54 -14.12
C ALA A 438 -35.63 30.06 -13.87
N ALA A 439 -35.34 30.54 -12.65
CA ALA A 439 -35.42 31.95 -12.32
C ALA A 439 -34.41 32.81 -13.12
N PRO A 440 -33.11 32.44 -13.23
CA PRO A 440 -32.19 33.14 -14.14
C PRO A 440 -32.63 33.14 -15.59
N LEU A 441 -33.07 31.99 -16.15
CA LEU A 441 -33.54 31.93 -17.55
C LEU A 441 -34.76 32.81 -17.79
N LYS A 442 -35.71 32.85 -16.86
CA LYS A 442 -36.85 33.75 -16.97
C LYS A 442 -36.44 35.21 -17.07
N VAL A 443 -35.49 35.64 -16.22
CA VAL A 443 -34.95 37.01 -16.28
C VAL A 443 -34.23 37.27 -17.59
N ILE A 444 -33.41 36.35 -18.05
CA ILE A 444 -32.68 36.44 -19.32
C ILE A 444 -33.64 36.59 -20.48
N TYR A 445 -34.61 35.68 -20.63
CA TYR A 445 -35.56 35.71 -21.74
C TYR A 445 -36.43 36.97 -21.77
N ASN A 446 -36.82 37.50 -20.60
CA ASN A 446 -37.50 38.78 -20.53
C ASN A 446 -36.63 39.93 -21.04
N ASN A 447 -35.34 39.96 -20.75
CA ASN A 447 -34.40 40.99 -21.17
C ASN A 447 -33.94 40.82 -22.63
N THR A 448 -33.97 39.63 -23.18
CA THR A 448 -33.63 39.36 -24.59
C THR A 448 -34.86 39.46 -25.51
N GLY A 449 -36.08 39.51 -24.94
CA GLY A 449 -37.33 39.66 -25.68
C GLY A 449 -38.04 38.35 -26.05
N GLU A 450 -37.58 37.22 -25.49
CA GLU A 450 -38.09 35.85 -25.73
C GLU A 450 -39.25 35.52 -24.76
N LYS A 451 -40.36 36.28 -24.90
CA LYS A 451 -41.47 36.25 -23.92
C LYS A 451 -42.13 34.87 -23.74
N GLU A 452 -42.21 34.07 -24.79
CA GLU A 452 -42.78 32.72 -24.73
C GLU A 452 -41.91 31.79 -23.87
N LYS A 453 -40.61 31.78 -24.10
CA LYS A 453 -39.68 31.03 -23.27
C LYS A 453 -39.65 31.53 -21.83
N ALA A 454 -39.82 32.83 -21.60
CA ALA A 454 -39.90 33.36 -20.24
C ALA A 454 -41.15 32.85 -19.50
N ALA A 455 -42.29 32.72 -20.19
CA ALA A 455 -43.51 32.16 -19.62
C ALA A 455 -43.41 30.64 -19.34
N GLU A 456 -42.67 29.89 -20.16
CA GLU A 456 -42.39 28.45 -19.91
C GLU A 456 -41.68 28.23 -18.58
N MET A 457 -40.84 29.16 -18.16
CA MET A 457 -40.08 29.04 -16.90
C MET A 457 -40.99 29.06 -15.65
N ASP A 458 -42.20 29.64 -15.75
CA ASP A 458 -43.16 29.68 -14.64
C ASP A 458 -43.61 28.28 -14.20
N ALA A 459 -43.61 27.31 -15.09
CA ALA A 459 -43.92 25.92 -14.75
C ALA A 459 -42.92 25.27 -13.81
N TYR A 460 -41.72 25.82 -13.72
CA TYR A 460 -40.62 25.31 -12.86
C TYR A 460 -40.41 26.14 -11.58
N LEU A 461 -41.12 27.26 -11.43
CA LEU A 461 -40.99 28.19 -10.31
C LEU A 461 -42.18 28.14 -9.33
N ASN A 462 -43.21 27.38 -9.67
CA ASN A 462 -44.38 27.08 -8.85
C ASN A 462 -44.24 25.68 -8.27
#